data_ce5665b5ea1428e5ef499141dd015c6c
#
_entry.id   ce5665b5ea1428e5ef499141dd015c6c
#
_cell.length_a   1.000
_cell.length_b   1.000
_cell.length_c   1.000
_cell.angle_alpha   90.00
_cell.angle_beta   90.00
_cell.angle_gamma   90.00
#
_symmetry.space_group_name_H-M   'P 1'
#
loop_
_entity.id
_entity.type
_entity.pdbx_description
1 polymer ?
#
loop_
_entity_poly.entity_id
_entity_poly.type
_entity_poly.pdbx_seq_one_letter_code
_entity_poly.pdbx_strand_id
1 'polypeptide(L)'
;FLLDMTQDKKFTRFKKYSNLIYVVQLKKISKDIYKEFKNFGYFYEFDIKNINSVKDLLSSKIQTLSYYGFSKIFLKEFIFKNKINKIDRITKIGDTMKMNFIWDGYNIYNDLTKEIEII
;
A
#
# COMPACT_ATOMS: atom_id res chain seq x y z
N PHE A 1 3.15 7.46 22.20
CA PHE A 1 2.48 7.26 20.89
C PHE A 1 1.01 6.89 21.05
N LEU A 2 0.66 5.79 21.75
CA LEU A 2 -0.75 5.43 21.98
C LEU A 2 -1.48 6.50 22.81
N LEU A 3 -0.83 7.10 23.81
CA LEU A 3 -1.36 8.21 24.58
C LEU A 3 -1.65 9.43 23.70
N ASP A 4 -0.75 9.78 22.80
CA ASP A 4 -0.95 10.90 21.87
C ASP A 4 -2.14 10.66 20.93
N MET A 5 -2.28 9.42 20.41
CA MET A 5 -3.44 9.06 19.59
C MET A 5 -4.75 9.05 20.36
N THR A 6 -4.74 8.70 21.67
CA THR A 6 -5.94 8.77 22.52
C THR A 6 -6.39 10.20 22.76
N GLN A 7 -5.46 11.12 22.98
CA GLN A 7 -5.77 12.54 23.15
C GLN A 7 -6.45 13.13 21.92
N ASP A 8 -5.96 12.78 20.71
CA ASP A 8 -6.52 13.26 19.46
C ASP A 8 -7.82 12.55 19.03
N LYS A 9 -8.29 11.54 19.78
CA LYS A 9 -9.48 10.73 19.43
C LYS A 9 -9.47 10.21 17.98
N LYS A 10 -8.30 9.94 17.43
CA LYS A 10 -8.11 9.54 16.02
C LYS A 10 -8.51 8.09 15.76
N PHE A 11 -8.59 7.26 16.77
CA PHE A 11 -8.94 5.85 16.62
C PHE A 11 -10.23 5.46 17.35
N THR A 12 -10.82 4.34 16.95
CA THR A 12 -12.03 3.77 17.56
C THR A 12 -11.73 2.54 18.38
N ARG A 13 -10.75 1.74 17.95
CA ARG A 13 -10.44 0.45 18.55
C ARG A 13 -8.96 0.17 18.49
N PHE A 14 -8.47 -0.50 19.53
CA PHE A 14 -7.10 -0.99 19.61
C PHE A 14 -7.12 -2.45 20.04
N LYS A 15 -6.35 -3.29 19.33
CA LYS A 15 -6.13 -4.69 19.70
C LYS A 15 -4.64 -4.98 19.72
N LYS A 16 -4.22 -5.71 20.74
CA LYS A 16 -2.85 -6.21 20.87
C LYS A 16 -2.86 -7.73 20.76
N TYR A 17 -2.03 -8.27 19.90
CA TYR A 17 -1.81 -9.70 19.74
C TYR A 17 -0.38 -10.01 20.17
N SER A 18 -0.21 -10.56 21.36
CA SER A 18 1.08 -10.77 22.02
C SER A 18 1.89 -9.43 22.12
N ASN A 19 3.20 -9.49 22.09
CA ASN A 19 4.07 -8.30 22.11
C ASN A 19 4.51 -7.83 20.72
N LEU A 20 4.02 -8.47 19.64
CA LEU A 20 4.53 -8.27 18.30
C LEU A 20 3.57 -7.51 17.37
N ILE A 21 2.24 -7.64 17.59
CA ILE A 21 1.25 -7.12 16.65
C ILE A 21 0.25 -6.22 17.37
N TYR A 22 0.11 -5.01 16.85
CA TYR A 22 -0.84 -4.00 17.31
C TYR A 22 -1.73 -3.59 16.14
N VAL A 23 -3.05 -3.74 16.30
CA VAL A 23 -4.04 -3.34 15.31
C VAL A 23 -4.79 -2.12 15.82
N VAL A 24 -4.75 -1.04 15.06
CA VAL A 24 -5.33 0.26 15.40
C VAL A 24 -6.39 0.60 14.36
N GLN A 25 -7.66 0.60 14.76
CA GLN A 25 -8.75 1.01 13.90
C GLN A 25 -8.94 2.53 13.95
N LEU A 26 -8.73 3.18 12.82
CA LEU A 26 -8.82 4.62 12.68
C LEU A 26 -10.25 5.05 12.33
N LYS A 27 -10.67 6.22 12.83
CA LYS A 27 -11.93 6.86 12.42
C LYS A 27 -11.84 7.42 11.00
N LYS A 28 -10.69 7.97 10.66
CA LYS A 28 -10.43 8.62 9.38
C LYS A 28 -8.95 8.51 9.06
N ILE A 29 -8.64 8.39 7.79
CA ILE A 29 -7.28 8.41 7.29
C ILE A 29 -7.00 9.75 6.61
N SER A 30 -5.80 10.28 6.80
CA SER A 30 -5.30 11.47 6.11
C SER A 30 -4.28 11.12 5.03
N LYS A 31 -4.03 12.02 4.10
CA LYS A 31 -3.00 11.86 3.06
C LYS A 31 -1.58 11.75 3.62
N ASP A 32 -1.37 12.31 4.80
CA ASP A 32 -0.08 12.34 5.47
C ASP A 32 0.10 11.22 6.51
N ILE A 33 -0.76 10.21 6.45
CA ILE A 33 -0.81 9.13 7.43
C ILE A 33 0.54 8.42 7.61
N TYR A 34 1.35 8.33 6.55
CA TYR A 34 2.69 7.76 6.61
C TYR A 34 3.65 8.51 7.54
N LYS A 35 3.39 9.78 7.85
CA LYS A 35 4.18 10.57 8.80
C LYS A 35 3.85 10.21 10.25
N GLU A 36 2.64 9.74 10.48
CA GLU A 36 2.10 9.43 11.81
C GLU A 36 2.31 7.96 12.17
N PHE A 37 2.55 7.09 11.20
CA PHE A 37 2.64 5.66 11.44
C PHE A 37 3.95 5.24 12.08
N LYS A 38 3.83 4.39 13.08
CA LYS A 38 4.95 3.60 13.58
C LYS A 38 5.12 2.38 12.67
N ASN A 39 6.37 2.04 12.43
CA ASN A 39 6.73 0.83 11.72
C ASN A 39 6.80 -0.35 12.70
N PHE A 40 6.93 -1.57 12.17
CA PHE A 40 7.10 -2.80 12.91
C PHE A 40 5.97 -3.16 13.89
N GLY A 41 5.12 -4.07 13.43
CA GLY A 41 4.06 -4.66 14.24
C GLY A 41 2.82 -3.78 14.42
N TYR A 42 2.79 -2.56 13.90
CA TYR A 42 1.59 -1.71 13.92
C TYR A 42 0.84 -1.82 12.59
N PHE A 43 -0.43 -2.21 12.67
CA PHE A 43 -1.35 -2.31 11.56
C PHE A 43 -2.51 -1.33 11.78
N TYR A 44 -2.75 -0.50 10.79
CA TYR A 44 -3.79 0.52 10.83
C TYR A 44 -4.93 0.11 9.92
N GLU A 45 -6.13 0.01 10.47
CA GLU A 45 -7.35 -0.34 9.76
C GLU A 45 -8.28 0.86 9.70
N PHE A 46 -9.00 0.99 8.60
CA PHE A 46 -10.11 1.95 8.49
C PHE A 46 -11.08 1.46 7.42
N ASP A 47 -12.35 1.84 7.58
CA ASP A 47 -13.40 1.47 6.66
C ASP A 47 -13.55 2.52 5.56
N ILE A 48 -13.66 2.09 4.31
CA ILE A 48 -13.93 2.93 3.17
C ILE A 48 -15.28 2.56 2.54
N LYS A 49 -16.08 3.56 2.20
CA LYS A 49 -17.36 3.34 1.50
C LYS A 49 -17.19 3.16 0.00
N ASN A 50 -16.13 3.74 -0.55
CA ASN A 50 -15.87 3.75 -1.98
C ASN A 50 -14.37 3.54 -2.24
N ILE A 51 -14.05 2.53 -3.04
CA ILE A 51 -12.66 2.21 -3.43
C ILE A 51 -11.95 3.39 -4.10
N ASN A 52 -12.67 4.25 -4.81
CA ASN A 52 -12.07 5.40 -5.48
C ASN A 52 -11.42 6.39 -4.49
N SER A 53 -11.83 6.40 -3.22
CA SER A 53 -11.15 7.22 -2.20
C SER A 53 -9.72 6.76 -1.89
N VAL A 54 -9.37 5.51 -2.22
CA VAL A 54 -8.01 4.99 -2.05
C VAL A 54 -7.00 5.76 -2.88
N LYS A 55 -7.38 6.24 -4.07
CA LYS A 55 -6.48 7.03 -4.94
C LYS A 55 -5.89 8.25 -4.23
N ASP A 56 -6.67 8.89 -3.35
CA ASP A 56 -6.27 10.09 -2.64
C ASP A 56 -5.24 9.80 -1.53
N LEU A 57 -5.14 8.54 -1.12
CA LEU A 57 -4.18 8.06 -0.13
C LEU A 57 -2.86 7.61 -0.75
N LEU A 58 -2.88 7.26 -2.05
CA LEU A 58 -1.70 6.79 -2.75
C LEU A 58 -0.72 7.95 -2.99
N SER A 59 0.51 7.73 -2.59
CA SER A 59 1.62 8.66 -2.77
C SER A 59 2.84 7.89 -3.29
N SER A 60 3.84 8.61 -3.81
CA SER A 60 5.12 8.03 -4.25
C SER A 60 5.94 7.36 -3.14
N LYS A 61 5.49 7.47 -1.89
CA LYS A 61 6.08 6.77 -0.74
C LYS A 61 5.46 5.39 -0.50
N ILE A 62 4.38 5.07 -1.22
CA ILE A 62 3.73 3.75 -1.17
C ILE A 62 4.19 2.97 -2.38
N GLN A 63 5.11 2.06 -2.18
CA GLN A 63 5.70 1.24 -3.23
C GLN A 63 4.74 0.13 -3.69
N THR A 64 4.14 -0.59 -2.74
CA THR A 64 3.34 -1.77 -3.01
C THR A 64 1.94 -1.65 -2.42
N LEU A 65 0.93 -1.94 -3.23
CA LEU A 65 -0.46 -2.11 -2.83
C LEU A 65 -0.82 -3.60 -2.86
N SER A 66 -1.13 -4.16 -1.70
CA SER A 66 -1.61 -5.53 -1.62
C SER A 66 -3.14 -5.58 -1.59
N TYR A 67 -3.73 -6.56 -2.26
CA TYR A 67 -5.17 -6.68 -2.37
C TYR A 67 -5.68 -8.09 -2.06
N TYR A 68 -6.96 -8.14 -1.67
CA TYR A 68 -7.73 -9.37 -1.51
C TYR A 68 -9.16 -9.14 -1.99
N GLY A 69 -9.76 -10.17 -2.63
CA GLY A 69 -11.16 -10.13 -3.05
C GLY A 69 -11.47 -9.38 -4.36
N PHE A 70 -10.46 -8.78 -5.03
CA PHE A 70 -10.65 -8.09 -6.31
C PHE A 70 -10.15 -8.93 -7.48
N SER A 71 -10.80 -8.78 -8.65
CA SER A 71 -10.29 -9.35 -9.89
C SER A 71 -9.18 -8.49 -10.50
N LYS A 72 -8.30 -9.10 -11.30
CA LYS A 72 -7.26 -8.36 -12.04
C LYS A 72 -7.85 -7.34 -13.03
N ILE A 73 -9.00 -7.68 -13.64
CA ILE A 73 -9.70 -6.79 -14.58
C ILE A 73 -10.15 -5.53 -13.85
N PHE A 74 -10.85 -5.70 -12.72
CA PHE A 74 -11.28 -4.58 -11.88
C PHE A 74 -10.13 -3.68 -11.46
N LEU A 75 -9.00 -4.27 -11.05
CA LEU A 75 -7.82 -3.50 -10.63
C LEU A 75 -7.21 -2.71 -11.79
N LYS A 76 -7.14 -3.29 -13.00
CA LYS A 76 -6.70 -2.57 -14.20
C LYS A 76 -7.60 -1.37 -14.50
N GLU A 77 -8.92 -1.57 -14.52
CA GLU A 77 -9.90 -0.49 -14.73
C GLU A 77 -9.77 0.60 -13.67
N PHE A 78 -9.62 0.22 -12.40
CA PHE A 78 -9.41 1.14 -11.29
C PHE A 78 -8.16 2.00 -11.49
N ILE A 79 -7.03 1.39 -11.89
CA ILE A 79 -5.77 2.09 -12.17
C ILE A 79 -5.94 3.08 -13.32
N PHE A 80 -6.48 2.62 -14.45
CA PHE A 80 -6.67 3.46 -15.65
C PHE A 80 -7.63 4.61 -15.38
N LYS A 81 -8.82 4.31 -14.84
CA LYS A 81 -9.85 5.31 -14.55
C LYS A 81 -9.36 6.40 -13.59
N ASN A 82 -8.59 6.03 -12.60
CA ASN A 82 -8.08 6.95 -11.59
C ASN A 82 -6.69 7.52 -11.90
N LYS A 83 -6.09 7.16 -13.05
CA LYS A 83 -4.75 7.60 -13.49
C LYS A 83 -3.69 7.37 -12.40
N ILE A 84 -3.71 6.19 -11.78
CA ILE A 84 -2.78 5.85 -10.70
C ILE A 84 -1.42 5.55 -11.30
N ASN A 85 -0.41 6.35 -10.95
CA ASN A 85 0.97 6.25 -11.43
C ASN A 85 2.00 6.42 -10.31
N LYS A 86 1.57 6.29 -9.05
CA LYS A 86 2.42 6.58 -7.88
C LYS A 86 2.87 5.33 -7.12
N ILE A 87 2.42 4.17 -7.54
CA ILE A 87 2.75 2.88 -6.94
C ILE A 87 3.43 2.01 -7.97
N ASP A 88 4.43 1.26 -7.55
CA ASP A 88 5.26 0.43 -8.44
C ASP A 88 4.67 -0.95 -8.62
N ARG A 89 3.95 -1.45 -7.62
CA ARG A 89 3.48 -2.83 -7.59
C ARG A 89 2.09 -2.99 -6.99
N ILE A 90 1.27 -3.84 -7.65
CA ILE A 90 0.00 -4.32 -7.08
C ILE A 90 0.06 -5.85 -7.04
N THR A 91 -0.12 -6.44 -5.87
CA THR A 91 0.02 -7.88 -5.66
C THR A 91 -1.05 -8.43 -4.74
N LYS A 92 -1.32 -9.73 -4.82
CA LYS A 92 -2.19 -10.40 -3.85
C LYS A 92 -1.55 -10.41 -2.46
N ILE A 93 -2.38 -10.36 -1.42
CA ILE A 93 -1.92 -10.63 -0.06
C ILE A 93 -1.27 -12.02 -0.02
N GLY A 94 -0.10 -12.11 0.60
CA GLY A 94 0.73 -13.32 0.65
C GLY A 94 1.77 -13.43 -0.46
N ASP A 95 1.64 -12.67 -1.55
CA ASP A 95 2.58 -12.68 -2.68
C ASP A 95 3.56 -11.51 -2.67
N THR A 96 3.58 -10.71 -1.62
CA THR A 96 4.36 -9.46 -1.55
C THR A 96 5.87 -9.69 -1.70
N MET A 97 6.38 -10.82 -1.19
CA MET A 97 7.80 -11.17 -1.26
C MET A 97 8.19 -11.99 -2.50
N LYS A 98 7.23 -12.30 -3.39
CA LYS A 98 7.56 -13.00 -4.63
C LYS A 98 8.30 -12.05 -5.57
N MET A 99 9.55 -12.35 -5.84
CA MET A 99 10.36 -11.63 -6.82
C MET A 99 9.92 -11.95 -8.26
N ASN A 100 10.04 -10.95 -9.13
CA ASN A 100 9.81 -11.08 -10.57
C ASN A 100 10.81 -10.17 -11.28
N PHE A 101 10.93 -10.28 -12.61
CA PHE A 101 11.76 -9.41 -13.44
C PHE A 101 11.34 -7.94 -13.41
N ILE A 102 10.07 -7.65 -13.12
CA ILE A 102 9.62 -6.29 -12.83
C ILE A 102 9.61 -6.12 -11.31
N TRP A 103 10.49 -5.29 -10.80
CA TRP A 103 10.63 -5.01 -9.38
C TRP A 103 10.80 -3.51 -9.15
N ASP A 104 10.07 -2.96 -8.19
CA ASP A 104 10.13 -1.55 -7.82
C ASP A 104 9.97 -0.58 -9.01
N GLY A 105 9.12 -0.94 -9.98
CA GLY A 105 8.90 -0.14 -11.18
C GLY A 105 9.94 -0.33 -12.29
N TYR A 106 11.02 -1.08 -12.05
CA TYR A 106 12.09 -1.34 -13.01
C TYR A 106 11.93 -2.71 -13.68
N ASN A 107 12.28 -2.80 -14.95
CA ASN A 107 12.40 -4.06 -15.66
C ASN A 107 13.85 -4.54 -15.62
N ILE A 108 14.17 -5.38 -14.62
CA ILE A 108 15.53 -5.87 -14.38
C ILE A 108 16.14 -6.55 -15.61
N TYR A 109 15.32 -7.24 -16.41
CA TYR A 109 15.80 -7.87 -17.63
C TYR A 109 16.35 -6.83 -18.62
N ASN A 110 15.61 -5.75 -18.88
CA ASN A 110 16.06 -4.70 -19.78
C ASN A 110 17.29 -3.96 -19.23
N ASP A 111 17.34 -3.76 -17.91
CA ASP A 111 18.45 -3.02 -17.30
C ASP A 111 19.76 -3.83 -17.25
N LEU A 112 19.68 -5.16 -17.25
CA LEU A 112 20.84 -6.07 -17.20
C LEU A 112 21.25 -6.62 -18.57
N THR A 113 20.52 -6.35 -19.64
CA THR A 113 20.85 -6.82 -20.99
C THR A 113 21.31 -5.67 -21.87
N LYS A 114 22.06 -6.01 -22.93
CA LYS A 114 22.46 -5.08 -23.98
C LYS A 114 21.97 -5.61 -25.32
N GLU A 115 21.50 -4.72 -26.17
CA GLU A 115 21.23 -5.01 -27.55
C GLU A 115 22.47 -4.65 -28.38
N ILE A 116 22.80 -5.51 -29.35
CA ILE A 116 23.86 -5.27 -30.32
C ILE A 116 23.20 -5.06 -31.69
N GLU A 117 23.28 -3.84 -32.18
CA GLU A 117 22.82 -3.52 -33.54
C GLU A 117 23.94 -3.80 -34.54
N ILE A 118 23.61 -4.53 -35.61
CA ILE A 118 24.48 -4.76 -36.76
C ILE A 118 23.83 -4.04 -37.96
N ILE A 119 24.49 -3.03 -38.46
CA ILE A 119 24.05 -2.21 -39.60
C ILE A 119 24.71 -2.76 -40.88
#